data_72d483346b76ab5aad256c09dfed9775
#
_entry.id   72d483346b76ab5aad256c09dfed9775
#
_cell.length_a   1.000
_cell.length_b   1.000
_cell.length_c   1.000
_cell.angle_alpha   90.00
_cell.angle_beta   90.00
_cell.angle_gamma   90.00
#
_symmetry.space_group_name_H-M   'P 1'
#
loop_
_entity.id
_entity.type
_entity.pdbx_description
1 polymer ?
#
loop_
_entity_poly.entity_id
_entity_poly.type
_entity_poly.pdbx_seq_one_letter_code
_entity_poly.pdbx_strand_id
1 'polypeptide(L)'
;HEALQRNADALQSRRDSSKTSNPKVRAALLALRPEMSARDTNFTSRSAVQQSLFNLPLFPTTSIGSFPQTIEIRRARKLFREKKLDKQEYEHFLQREIRHCLQQQESLGLDVLVHGEPERNDMVEYFSEHLEGYARSNFGWVQSYGSRCVKPPILFGDVARPQPITVPWAQYAQSQTSKPVKGMLTGPVTLLNWSFVRDDQPRSETCRQLALAVRDEELDLEQAGINIIQIDEAALREGLPLRQSQWAHYLDWAVACFRLSANGVQDSTQIHTHMCYSQFNDIMEAIAAMDADVITIETSRSDMELLDAFDHFAYPNGIGPGVYDIHSPNIPHIAHIVDLMQKAALRVPAQRLWVNPDCGLKTRHWEEVAPALRN
;
A
#
# COMPACT_ATOMS: atom_id res chain seq x y z
N HIS A 1 39.52 6.25 25.36
CA HIS A 1 39.24 7.68 25.12
C HIS A 1 38.90 7.94 23.64
N GLU A 2 39.73 7.46 22.70
CA GLU A 2 39.55 7.68 21.26
C GLU A 2 38.22 7.16 20.68
N ALA A 3 37.73 5.96 21.12
CA ALA A 3 36.44 5.41 20.70
C ALA A 3 35.26 6.24 21.23
N LEU A 4 35.34 6.74 22.45
CA LEU A 4 34.31 7.62 23.03
C LEU A 4 34.29 8.97 22.31
N GLN A 5 35.44 9.52 21.95
CA GLN A 5 35.51 10.77 21.19
C GLN A 5 34.90 10.59 19.81
N ARG A 6 35.28 9.54 19.05
CA ARG A 6 34.68 9.24 17.75
C ARG A 6 33.18 9.09 17.81
N ASN A 7 32.64 8.44 18.87
CA ASN A 7 31.22 8.33 19.07
C ASN A 7 30.55 9.69 19.32
N ALA A 8 31.14 10.52 20.19
CA ALA A 8 30.64 11.86 20.45
C ALA A 8 30.62 12.73 19.19
N ASP A 9 31.70 12.68 18.40
CA ASP A 9 31.82 13.42 17.13
C ASP A 9 30.77 12.94 16.10
N ALA A 10 30.53 11.63 16.01
CA ALA A 10 29.51 11.07 15.14
C ALA A 10 28.09 11.50 15.54
N LEU A 11 27.79 11.49 16.85
CA LEU A 11 26.52 11.97 17.38
C LEU A 11 26.33 13.48 17.15
N GLN A 12 27.37 14.26 17.32
CA GLN A 12 27.34 15.69 17.05
C GLN A 12 27.15 15.97 15.56
N SER A 13 27.92 15.30 14.69
CA SER A 13 27.76 15.39 13.23
C SER A 13 26.32 15.08 12.78
N ARG A 14 25.69 14.05 13.40
CA ARG A 14 24.28 13.70 13.13
C ARG A 14 23.32 14.82 13.54
N ARG A 15 23.53 15.45 14.70
CA ARG A 15 22.69 16.56 15.20
C ARG A 15 22.78 17.79 14.32
N ASP A 16 23.98 18.11 13.84
CA ASP A 16 24.26 19.32 13.07
C ASP A 16 23.99 19.16 11.56
N SER A 17 23.72 17.93 11.11
CA SER A 17 23.53 17.64 9.70
C SER A 17 22.18 18.13 9.19
N SER A 18 22.19 18.98 8.17
CA SER A 18 20.96 19.38 7.45
C SER A 18 20.25 18.22 6.73
N LYS A 19 20.94 17.07 6.58
CA LYS A 19 20.32 15.84 6.02
C LYS A 19 19.49 15.10 7.04
N THR A 20 19.72 15.28 8.34
CA THR A 20 18.97 14.63 9.40
C THR A 20 17.82 15.49 9.93
N SER A 21 17.92 16.81 9.77
CA SER A 21 16.90 17.76 10.21
C SER A 21 16.49 18.68 9.06
N ASN A 22 15.22 18.66 8.70
CA ASN A 22 14.64 19.48 7.65
C ASN A 22 13.63 20.48 8.26
N PRO A 23 13.96 21.80 8.27
CA PRO A 23 13.08 22.80 8.87
C PRO A 23 11.68 22.85 8.28
N LYS A 24 11.51 22.54 6.99
CA LYS A 24 10.18 22.50 6.34
C LYS A 24 9.34 21.36 6.88
N VAL A 25 9.93 20.17 7.07
CA VAL A 25 9.26 19.01 7.66
C VAL A 25 8.85 19.32 9.10
N ARG A 26 9.76 19.94 9.88
CA ARG A 26 9.46 20.35 11.26
C ARG A 26 8.33 21.36 11.33
N ALA A 27 8.31 22.35 10.44
CA ALA A 27 7.22 23.32 10.35
C ALA A 27 5.90 22.65 9.95
N ALA A 28 5.90 21.70 9.01
CA ALA A 28 4.71 20.96 8.62
C ALA A 28 4.13 20.12 9.77
N LEU A 29 4.99 19.48 10.58
CA LEU A 29 4.55 18.77 11.79
C LEU A 29 3.88 19.68 12.82
N LEU A 30 4.39 20.90 13.00
CA LEU A 30 3.80 21.89 13.91
C LEU A 30 2.49 22.48 13.38
N ALA A 31 2.27 22.42 12.07
CA ALA A 31 1.06 22.88 11.41
C ALA A 31 -0.05 21.82 11.36
N LEU A 32 0.19 20.60 11.87
CA LEU A 32 -0.81 19.54 11.91
C LEU A 32 -2.03 19.96 12.73
N ARG A 33 -3.21 19.66 12.18
CA ARG A 33 -4.50 19.93 12.82
C ARG A 33 -5.33 18.65 12.79
N PRO A 34 -6.21 18.42 13.78
CA PRO A 34 -7.06 17.22 13.86
C PRO A 34 -7.90 16.99 12.60
N GLU A 35 -8.38 18.06 11.96
CA GLU A 35 -9.22 18.00 10.76
C GLU A 35 -8.49 17.36 9.58
N MET A 36 -7.16 17.43 9.53
CA MET A 36 -6.37 16.80 8.49
C MET A 36 -6.44 15.25 8.49
N SER A 37 -6.89 14.67 9.59
CA SER A 37 -7.05 13.21 9.75
C SER A 37 -8.52 12.77 9.70
N ALA A 38 -9.43 13.62 9.20
CA ALA A 38 -10.86 13.32 9.12
C ALA A 38 -11.35 13.48 7.68
N ARG A 39 -12.29 12.61 7.26
CA ARG A 39 -13.07 12.79 6.04
C ARG A 39 -14.24 13.75 6.34
N ASP A 40 -14.73 14.42 5.32
CA ASP A 40 -15.83 15.38 5.46
C ASP A 40 -17.12 14.71 5.91
N THR A 41 -17.41 13.51 5.43
CA THR A 41 -18.60 12.74 5.80
C THR A 41 -18.28 11.31 6.26
N ASN A 42 -19.28 10.63 6.79
CA ASN A 42 -19.17 9.20 7.15
C ASN A 42 -19.18 8.29 5.91
N PHE A 43 -18.78 7.03 6.11
CA PHE A 43 -18.71 6.04 5.02
C PHE A 43 -20.00 5.89 4.23
N THR A 44 -21.17 5.90 4.88
CA THR A 44 -22.46 5.73 4.18
C THR A 44 -22.70 6.83 3.15
N SER A 45 -22.39 8.07 3.50
CA SER A 45 -22.52 9.21 2.59
C SER A 45 -21.47 9.13 1.47
N ARG A 46 -20.20 8.84 1.80
CA ARG A 46 -19.13 8.67 0.81
C ARG A 46 -19.44 7.54 -0.18
N SER A 47 -19.87 6.40 0.33
CA SER A 47 -20.21 5.23 -0.49
C SER A 47 -21.30 5.53 -1.51
N ALA A 48 -22.33 6.31 -1.15
CA ALA A 48 -23.37 6.71 -2.07
C ALA A 48 -22.85 7.61 -3.21
N VAL A 49 -21.97 8.56 -2.91
CA VAL A 49 -21.32 9.42 -3.91
C VAL A 49 -20.43 8.61 -4.83
N GLN A 50 -19.58 7.73 -4.27
CA GLN A 50 -18.66 6.88 -4.99
C GLN A 50 -19.38 5.88 -5.89
N GLN A 51 -20.47 5.26 -5.41
CA GLN A 51 -21.28 4.36 -6.21
C GLN A 51 -21.93 5.07 -7.41
N SER A 52 -22.41 6.29 -7.22
CA SER A 52 -22.95 7.11 -8.31
C SER A 52 -21.88 7.48 -9.35
N LEU A 53 -20.65 7.76 -8.90
CA LEU A 53 -19.54 8.15 -9.77
C LEU A 53 -19.00 6.97 -10.58
N PHE A 54 -18.72 5.85 -9.92
CA PHE A 54 -18.06 4.71 -10.57
C PHE A 54 -19.02 3.74 -11.25
N ASN A 55 -20.29 3.71 -10.81
CA ASN A 55 -21.31 2.81 -11.31
C ASN A 55 -20.82 1.35 -11.40
N LEU A 56 -20.10 0.90 -10.37
CA LEU A 56 -19.57 -0.45 -10.31
C LEU A 56 -20.68 -1.48 -10.10
N PRO A 57 -20.52 -2.71 -10.62
CA PRO A 57 -21.48 -3.80 -10.39
C PRO A 57 -21.50 -4.23 -8.92
N LEU A 58 -22.45 -5.08 -8.57
CA LEU A 58 -22.39 -5.82 -7.31
C LEU A 58 -21.18 -6.77 -7.34
N PHE A 59 -20.45 -6.89 -6.23
CA PHE A 59 -19.20 -7.64 -6.14
C PHE A 59 -18.13 -7.14 -7.14
N PRO A 60 -17.73 -5.85 -7.10
CA PRO A 60 -16.78 -5.35 -8.07
C PRO A 60 -15.44 -6.10 -7.95
N THR A 61 -14.81 -6.35 -9.09
CA THR A 61 -13.56 -7.10 -9.19
C THR A 61 -12.36 -6.16 -9.30
N THR A 62 -11.29 -6.45 -8.55
CA THR A 62 -10.04 -5.70 -8.62
C THR A 62 -8.85 -6.61 -8.25
N SER A 63 -7.62 -6.10 -8.40
CA SER A 63 -6.41 -6.74 -7.86
C SER A 63 -5.78 -5.86 -6.77
N ILE A 64 -4.75 -6.39 -6.10
CA ILE A 64 -4.09 -5.69 -4.98
C ILE A 64 -3.06 -4.67 -5.47
N GLY A 65 -2.52 -4.80 -6.71
CA GLY A 65 -1.60 -3.82 -7.28
C GLY A 65 -0.58 -4.44 -8.23
N SER A 66 0.32 -5.26 -7.74
CA SER A 66 1.39 -5.82 -8.57
C SER A 66 0.90 -6.99 -9.43
N PHE A 67 1.40 -7.05 -10.66
CA PHE A 67 1.26 -8.16 -11.60
C PHE A 67 2.61 -8.88 -11.82
N PRO A 68 2.66 -10.00 -12.57
CA PRO A 68 3.87 -10.79 -12.73
C PRO A 68 5.09 -9.97 -13.13
N GLN A 69 6.15 -10.09 -12.32
CA GLN A 69 7.45 -9.46 -12.57
C GLN A 69 8.28 -10.37 -13.48
N THR A 70 8.11 -10.20 -14.79
CA THR A 70 8.78 -11.02 -15.82
C THR A 70 10.31 -10.87 -15.79
N ILE A 71 11.01 -11.76 -16.49
CA ILE A 71 12.47 -11.69 -16.62
C ILE A 71 12.87 -10.38 -17.31
N GLU A 72 12.08 -9.95 -18.30
CA GLU A 72 12.29 -8.72 -19.08
C GLU A 72 12.18 -7.48 -18.18
N ILE A 73 11.16 -7.41 -17.32
CA ILE A 73 10.98 -6.32 -16.34
C ILE A 73 12.18 -6.25 -15.40
N ARG A 74 12.58 -7.40 -14.84
CA ARG A 74 13.73 -7.47 -13.92
C ARG A 74 15.03 -7.07 -14.62
N ARG A 75 15.22 -7.50 -15.88
CA ARG A 75 16.39 -7.15 -16.70
C ARG A 75 16.43 -5.66 -17.02
N ALA A 76 15.32 -5.07 -17.46
CA ALA A 76 15.24 -3.63 -17.76
C ALA A 76 15.57 -2.78 -16.53
N ARG A 77 14.99 -3.10 -15.36
CA ARG A 77 15.30 -2.45 -14.09
C ARG A 77 16.78 -2.57 -13.69
N LYS A 78 17.39 -3.74 -13.92
CA LYS A 78 18.82 -3.95 -13.66
C LYS A 78 19.67 -3.08 -14.61
N LEU A 79 19.39 -3.08 -15.92
CA LEU A 79 20.13 -2.29 -16.90
C LEU A 79 20.02 -0.79 -16.63
N PHE A 80 18.85 -0.32 -16.23
CA PHE A 80 18.66 1.08 -15.83
C PHE A 80 19.50 1.45 -14.60
N ARG A 81 19.50 0.62 -13.55
CA ARG A 81 20.36 0.84 -12.36
C ARG A 81 21.85 0.82 -12.69
N GLU A 82 22.27 0.01 -13.65
CA GLU A 82 23.65 -0.08 -14.14
C GLU A 82 23.99 1.04 -15.14
N LYS A 83 23.04 1.98 -15.40
CA LYS A 83 23.18 3.07 -16.40
C LYS A 83 23.48 2.57 -17.82
N LYS A 84 23.04 1.34 -18.15
CA LYS A 84 23.13 0.73 -19.48
C LYS A 84 21.87 0.92 -20.32
N LEU A 85 20.81 1.42 -19.72
CA LEU A 85 19.56 1.86 -20.33
C LEU A 85 19.35 3.31 -19.89
N ASP A 86 19.04 4.20 -20.79
CA ASP A 86 18.74 5.57 -20.43
C ASP A 86 17.34 5.73 -19.85
N LYS A 87 17.04 6.90 -19.30
CA LYS A 87 15.77 7.17 -18.63
C LYS A 87 14.59 7.05 -19.59
N GLN A 88 14.70 7.57 -20.79
CA GLN A 88 13.62 7.59 -21.78
C GLN A 88 13.31 6.17 -22.28
N GLU A 89 14.34 5.39 -22.58
CA GLU A 89 14.21 3.99 -22.99
C GLU A 89 13.55 3.16 -21.90
N TYR A 90 13.94 3.38 -20.62
CA TYR A 90 13.36 2.68 -19.48
C TYR A 90 11.89 3.08 -19.25
N GLU A 91 11.55 4.36 -19.33
CA GLU A 91 10.17 4.84 -19.21
C GLU A 91 9.29 4.29 -20.34
N HIS A 92 9.76 4.27 -21.59
CA HIS A 92 9.03 3.65 -22.69
C HIS A 92 8.83 2.14 -22.50
N PHE A 93 9.82 1.45 -21.93
CA PHE A 93 9.67 0.04 -21.58
C PHE A 93 8.56 -0.14 -20.53
N LEU A 94 8.57 0.63 -19.43
CA LEU A 94 7.54 0.56 -18.40
C LEU A 94 6.15 0.88 -18.94
N GLN A 95 6.02 1.87 -19.80
CA GLN A 95 4.75 2.21 -20.46
C GLN A 95 4.18 1.05 -21.30
N ARG A 96 5.03 0.29 -21.99
CA ARG A 96 4.58 -0.92 -22.70
C ARG A 96 4.09 -2.00 -21.76
N GLU A 97 4.80 -2.23 -20.65
CA GLU A 97 4.41 -3.21 -19.64
C GLU A 97 3.09 -2.83 -18.94
N ILE A 98 2.91 -1.55 -18.59
CA ILE A 98 1.65 -1.03 -18.04
C ILE A 98 0.50 -1.24 -19.03
N ARG A 99 0.69 -0.89 -20.28
CA ARG A 99 -0.34 -1.09 -21.32
C ARG A 99 -0.70 -2.57 -21.47
N HIS A 100 0.30 -3.44 -21.53
CA HIS A 100 0.07 -4.88 -21.59
C HIS A 100 -0.73 -5.38 -20.37
N CYS A 101 -0.34 -4.96 -19.18
CA CYS A 101 -1.02 -5.32 -17.94
C CYS A 101 -2.50 -4.88 -17.94
N LEU A 102 -2.79 -3.64 -18.40
CA LEU A 102 -4.17 -3.14 -18.48
C LEU A 102 -4.99 -3.93 -19.51
N GLN A 103 -4.43 -4.21 -20.70
CA GLN A 103 -5.11 -5.02 -21.72
C GLN A 103 -5.45 -6.42 -21.21
N GLN A 104 -4.56 -7.05 -20.43
CA GLN A 104 -4.85 -8.33 -19.79
C GLN A 104 -6.01 -8.20 -18.82
N GLN A 105 -6.00 -7.23 -17.92
CA GLN A 105 -7.06 -7.01 -16.95
C GLN A 105 -8.42 -6.74 -17.63
N GLU A 106 -8.44 -5.91 -18.68
CA GLU A 106 -9.68 -5.65 -19.45
C GLU A 106 -10.20 -6.91 -20.13
N SER A 107 -9.32 -7.72 -20.74
CA SER A 107 -9.69 -8.98 -21.41
C SER A 107 -10.23 -10.03 -20.42
N LEU A 108 -9.82 -9.93 -19.15
CA LEU A 108 -10.29 -10.79 -18.06
C LEU A 108 -11.57 -10.25 -17.41
N GLY A 109 -12.00 -9.03 -17.75
CA GLY A 109 -13.26 -8.46 -17.27
C GLY A 109 -13.19 -7.75 -15.93
N LEU A 110 -12.00 -7.44 -15.40
CA LEU A 110 -11.87 -6.72 -14.12
C LEU A 110 -12.54 -5.33 -14.20
N ASP A 111 -13.18 -4.90 -13.10
CA ASP A 111 -13.93 -3.65 -13.02
C ASP A 111 -13.05 -2.46 -12.68
N VAL A 112 -12.15 -2.62 -11.69
CA VAL A 112 -11.17 -1.61 -11.27
C VAL A 112 -9.77 -2.13 -11.56
N LEU A 113 -9.03 -1.41 -12.38
CA LEU A 113 -7.72 -1.83 -12.87
C LEU A 113 -6.59 -1.24 -12.03
N VAL A 114 -5.39 -1.80 -12.19
CA VAL A 114 -4.14 -1.29 -11.63
C VAL A 114 -3.07 -1.25 -12.70
N HIS A 115 -2.06 -0.39 -12.55
CA HIS A 115 -0.97 -0.30 -13.53
C HIS A 115 0.01 -1.49 -13.51
N GLY A 116 -0.05 -2.36 -12.48
CA GLY A 116 0.72 -3.59 -12.39
C GLY A 116 2.11 -3.47 -11.76
N GLU A 117 2.57 -2.28 -11.44
CA GLU A 117 3.82 -1.97 -10.70
C GLU A 117 5.12 -2.49 -11.36
N PRO A 118 5.31 -2.39 -12.69
CA PRO A 118 6.54 -2.90 -13.30
C PRO A 118 7.80 -2.14 -12.87
N GLU A 119 7.66 -0.89 -12.41
CA GLU A 119 8.74 -0.05 -11.92
C GLU A 119 9.27 -0.47 -10.54
N ARG A 120 8.48 -1.22 -9.74
CA ARG A 120 8.78 -1.51 -8.34
C ARG A 120 9.42 -2.88 -8.14
N ASN A 121 10.61 -2.90 -7.54
CA ASN A 121 11.19 -4.15 -7.02
C ASN A 121 10.52 -4.56 -5.71
N ASP A 122 10.43 -3.62 -4.79
CA ASP A 122 9.77 -3.75 -3.48
C ASP A 122 9.05 -2.44 -3.17
N MET A 123 7.89 -2.53 -2.49
CA MET A 123 7.05 -1.36 -2.22
C MET A 123 7.74 -0.35 -1.28
N VAL A 124 8.54 -0.79 -0.33
CA VAL A 124 9.25 0.10 0.61
C VAL A 124 10.55 0.60 0.00
N GLU A 125 11.31 -0.26 -0.69
CA GLU A 125 12.51 0.13 -1.43
C GLU A 125 12.19 1.24 -2.44
N TYR A 126 11.13 1.06 -3.24
CA TYR A 126 10.72 2.02 -4.27
C TYR A 126 10.38 3.40 -3.69
N PHE A 127 9.52 3.47 -2.66
CA PHE A 127 9.17 4.76 -2.04
C PHE A 127 10.39 5.41 -1.40
N SER A 128 11.27 4.64 -0.74
CA SER A 128 12.50 5.17 -0.15
C SER A 128 13.47 5.77 -1.16
N GLU A 129 13.39 5.35 -2.45
CA GLU A 129 14.20 5.91 -3.54
C GLU A 129 13.78 7.33 -3.91
N HIS A 130 12.54 7.70 -3.62
CA HIS A 130 11.94 8.98 -4.00
C HIS A 130 11.72 9.93 -2.82
N LEU A 131 11.97 9.46 -1.59
CA LEU A 131 11.84 10.24 -0.37
C LEU A 131 13.21 10.68 0.15
N GLU A 132 13.30 11.92 0.62
CA GLU A 132 14.44 12.40 1.42
C GLU A 132 14.42 11.76 2.81
N GLY A 133 15.59 11.77 3.48
CA GLY A 133 15.74 11.15 4.81
C GLY A 133 16.07 9.67 4.79
N TYR A 134 16.17 9.06 3.62
CA TYR A 134 16.49 7.65 3.41
C TYR A 134 17.86 7.42 2.79
N ALA A 135 18.51 6.34 3.22
CA ALA A 135 19.67 5.74 2.58
C ALA A 135 19.40 4.27 2.24
N ARG A 136 20.12 3.74 1.27
CA ARG A 136 19.95 2.36 0.80
C ARG A 136 21.29 1.65 0.76
N SER A 137 21.29 0.37 1.14
CA SER A 137 22.47 -0.49 0.99
C SER A 137 22.47 -1.16 -0.38
N ASN A 138 23.67 -1.48 -0.89
CA ASN A 138 23.81 -2.29 -2.11
C ASN A 138 23.59 -3.78 -1.84
N PHE A 139 23.99 -4.27 -0.67
CA PHE A 139 24.07 -5.70 -0.37
C PHE A 139 23.39 -6.08 0.96
N GLY A 140 22.67 -5.18 1.61
CA GLY A 140 21.98 -5.41 2.89
C GLY A 140 20.71 -6.25 2.73
N TRP A 141 20.83 -7.43 2.10
CA TRP A 141 19.73 -8.36 1.93
C TRP A 141 19.27 -8.96 3.24
N VAL A 142 17.98 -8.95 3.48
CA VAL A 142 17.30 -9.56 4.62
C VAL A 142 16.24 -10.50 4.09
N GLN A 143 16.12 -11.67 4.68
CA GLN A 143 15.03 -12.59 4.37
C GLN A 143 13.72 -12.00 4.87
N SER A 144 12.74 -11.97 4.00
CA SER A 144 11.37 -11.58 4.29
C SER A 144 10.49 -12.82 4.44
N TYR A 145 9.36 -12.90 3.76
CA TYR A 145 8.48 -14.05 3.81
C TYR A 145 8.94 -15.16 2.85
N GLY A 146 8.97 -16.40 3.34
CA GLY A 146 9.39 -17.57 2.56
C GLY A 146 10.82 -17.43 2.03
N SER A 147 11.01 -17.59 0.73
CA SER A 147 12.30 -17.45 0.04
C SER A 147 12.57 -16.00 -0.46
N ARG A 148 11.67 -15.08 -0.21
CA ARG A 148 11.79 -13.68 -0.65
C ARG A 148 12.84 -12.96 0.19
N CYS A 149 13.74 -12.23 -0.48
CA CYS A 149 14.69 -11.32 0.16
C CYS A 149 14.39 -9.88 -0.25
N VAL A 150 14.56 -8.97 0.67
CA VAL A 150 14.41 -7.52 0.51
C VAL A 150 15.66 -6.80 1.00
N LYS A 151 15.82 -5.54 0.64
CA LYS A 151 16.83 -4.64 1.20
C LYS A 151 16.12 -3.52 1.95
N PRO A 152 15.87 -3.67 3.26
CA PRO A 152 15.22 -2.63 4.02
C PRO A 152 16.01 -1.32 3.92
N PRO A 153 15.38 -0.21 3.61
CA PRO A 153 16.07 1.08 3.58
C PRO A 153 16.41 1.56 4.99
N ILE A 154 17.34 2.50 5.08
CA ILE A 154 17.78 3.12 6.33
C ILE A 154 17.15 4.50 6.40
N LEU A 155 16.20 4.68 7.31
CA LEU A 155 15.57 5.96 7.59
C LEU A 155 16.41 6.68 8.65
N PHE A 156 17.20 7.66 8.23
CA PHE A 156 18.19 8.33 9.08
C PHE A 156 17.89 9.80 9.36
N GLY A 157 17.01 10.43 8.57
CA GLY A 157 16.71 11.85 8.63
C GLY A 157 15.21 12.16 8.60
N ASP A 158 14.87 13.44 8.61
CA ASP A 158 13.49 13.89 8.41
C ASP A 158 13.02 13.55 7.00
N VAL A 159 11.80 13.05 6.89
CA VAL A 159 11.24 12.57 5.62
C VAL A 159 10.53 13.71 4.88
N ALA A 160 10.92 13.92 3.63
CA ALA A 160 10.22 14.81 2.73
C ALA A 160 10.00 14.14 1.36
N ARG A 161 8.92 14.50 0.69
CA ARG A 161 8.62 14.13 -0.69
C ARG A 161 8.95 15.31 -1.60
N PRO A 162 10.07 15.29 -2.33
CA PRO A 162 10.48 16.43 -3.16
C PRO A 162 9.67 16.59 -4.45
N GLN A 163 9.06 15.49 -4.93
CA GLN A 163 8.29 15.47 -6.17
C GLN A 163 7.32 14.28 -6.20
N PRO A 164 6.30 14.28 -7.09
CA PRO A 164 5.40 13.14 -7.31
C PRO A 164 6.16 11.84 -7.59
N ILE A 165 5.69 10.74 -7.03
CA ILE A 165 6.34 9.41 -7.07
C ILE A 165 5.63 8.48 -8.07
N THR A 166 4.31 8.32 -7.88
CA THR A 166 3.48 7.35 -8.59
C THR A 166 2.54 8.01 -9.60
N VAL A 167 2.29 9.30 -9.43
CA VAL A 167 1.34 10.07 -10.24
C VAL A 167 1.58 9.91 -11.74
N PRO A 168 2.82 10.01 -12.29
CA PRO A 168 3.04 9.86 -13.74
C PRO A 168 2.63 8.48 -14.27
N TRP A 169 2.83 7.43 -13.48
CA TRP A 169 2.46 6.06 -13.87
C TRP A 169 0.96 5.83 -13.80
N ALA A 170 0.30 6.36 -12.76
CA ALA A 170 -1.14 6.28 -12.60
C ALA A 170 -1.87 7.08 -13.69
N GLN A 171 -1.42 8.30 -14.01
CA GLN A 171 -1.96 9.09 -15.11
C GLN A 171 -1.78 8.40 -16.46
N TYR A 172 -0.58 7.86 -16.72
CA TYR A 172 -0.34 7.11 -17.96
C TYR A 172 -1.28 5.91 -18.04
N ALA A 173 -1.42 5.13 -16.97
CA ALA A 173 -2.33 3.99 -16.92
C ALA A 173 -3.78 4.42 -17.19
N GLN A 174 -4.27 5.47 -16.52
CA GLN A 174 -5.64 5.97 -16.71
C GLN A 174 -5.86 6.48 -18.14
N SER A 175 -4.84 7.01 -18.81
CA SER A 175 -4.96 7.45 -20.22
C SER A 175 -5.11 6.29 -21.21
N GLN A 176 -4.87 5.05 -20.81
CA GLN A 176 -4.94 3.86 -21.67
C GLN A 176 -6.28 3.12 -21.57
N THR A 177 -7.18 3.49 -20.65
CA THR A 177 -8.44 2.80 -20.41
C THR A 177 -9.54 3.76 -19.97
N SER A 178 -10.80 3.39 -20.25
CA SER A 178 -11.98 4.09 -19.70
C SER A 178 -12.45 3.57 -18.35
N LYS A 179 -11.94 2.41 -17.90
CA LYS A 179 -12.22 1.87 -16.57
C LYS A 179 -11.43 2.63 -15.49
N PRO A 180 -11.93 2.70 -14.25
CA PRO A 180 -11.16 3.29 -13.16
C PRO A 180 -9.82 2.58 -12.96
N VAL A 181 -8.73 3.34 -12.86
CA VAL A 181 -7.41 2.83 -12.46
C VAL A 181 -7.15 3.23 -11.02
N LYS A 182 -6.79 2.25 -10.21
CA LYS A 182 -6.47 2.44 -8.80
C LYS A 182 -5.02 2.89 -8.63
N GLY A 183 -4.81 4.05 -8.00
CA GLY A 183 -3.50 4.51 -7.55
C GLY A 183 -2.98 3.64 -6.40
N MET A 184 -1.67 3.32 -6.40
CA MET A 184 -1.10 2.34 -5.47
C MET A 184 0.00 2.97 -4.63
N LEU A 185 -0.22 3.10 -3.32
CA LEU A 185 0.69 3.70 -2.35
C LEU A 185 1.07 2.69 -1.25
N THR A 186 2.24 2.90 -0.67
CA THR A 186 2.64 2.22 0.56
C THR A 186 2.35 3.12 1.76
N GLY A 187 1.66 2.60 2.74
CA GLY A 187 1.25 3.35 3.92
C GLY A 187 2.40 3.72 4.85
N PRO A 188 2.22 4.77 5.67
CA PRO A 188 3.27 5.32 6.51
C PRO A 188 3.75 4.34 7.58
N VAL A 189 2.88 3.49 8.13
CA VAL A 189 3.24 2.50 9.14
C VAL A 189 4.08 1.38 8.52
N THR A 190 3.74 0.95 7.31
CA THR A 190 4.52 -0.04 6.56
C THR A 190 5.88 0.50 6.15
N LEU A 191 5.95 1.73 5.63
CA LEU A 191 7.23 2.41 5.33
C LEU A 191 8.13 2.51 6.56
N LEU A 192 7.54 2.80 7.72
CA LEU A 192 8.28 2.86 8.98
C LEU A 192 8.78 1.47 9.41
N ASN A 193 7.87 0.49 9.49
CA ASN A 193 8.17 -0.80 10.12
C ASN A 193 9.09 -1.69 9.28
N TRP A 194 9.08 -1.54 7.95
CA TRP A 194 9.97 -2.27 7.05
C TRP A 194 11.23 -1.49 6.68
N SER A 195 11.59 -0.49 7.50
CA SER A 195 12.83 0.26 7.43
C SER A 195 13.68 0.07 8.69
N PHE A 196 14.99 0.29 8.58
CA PHE A 196 15.84 0.54 9.75
C PHE A 196 15.63 1.98 10.19
N VAL A 197 14.89 2.17 11.28
CA VAL A 197 14.39 3.49 11.70
C VAL A 197 15.40 4.20 12.60
N ARG A 198 15.52 5.52 12.42
CA ARG A 198 16.29 6.41 13.30
C ARG A 198 15.81 6.29 14.76
N ASP A 199 16.73 6.52 15.70
CA ASP A 199 16.52 6.35 17.14
C ASP A 199 16.58 7.66 17.95
N ASP A 200 16.77 8.80 17.28
CA ASP A 200 16.91 10.12 17.88
C ASP A 200 15.59 10.87 18.10
N GLN A 201 14.47 10.26 17.69
CA GLN A 201 13.11 10.75 17.91
C GLN A 201 12.12 9.59 18.05
N PRO A 202 10.92 9.81 18.64
CA PRO A 202 9.89 8.77 18.71
C PRO A 202 9.47 8.25 17.35
N ARG A 203 9.21 6.94 17.25
CA ARG A 203 8.70 6.31 16.00
C ARG A 203 7.42 6.97 15.50
N SER A 204 6.52 7.36 16.42
CA SER A 204 5.29 8.07 16.08
C SER A 204 5.53 9.41 15.37
N GLU A 205 6.59 10.15 15.74
CA GLU A 205 6.96 11.40 15.07
C GLU A 205 7.48 11.13 13.66
N THR A 206 8.36 10.13 13.52
CA THR A 206 8.85 9.69 12.21
C THR A 206 7.70 9.21 11.31
N CYS A 207 6.73 8.48 11.88
CA CYS A 207 5.55 8.03 11.14
C CYS A 207 4.67 9.19 10.66
N ARG A 208 4.52 10.25 11.45
CA ARG A 208 3.79 11.46 11.00
C ARG A 208 4.48 12.16 9.83
N GLN A 209 5.81 12.17 9.78
CA GLN A 209 6.54 12.70 8.62
C GLN A 209 6.26 11.87 7.36
N LEU A 210 6.28 10.54 7.49
CA LEU A 210 5.91 9.62 6.41
C LEU A 210 4.45 9.81 5.98
N ALA A 211 3.54 9.97 6.93
CA ALA A 211 2.13 10.22 6.65
C ALA A 211 1.90 11.50 5.85
N LEU A 212 2.62 12.58 6.16
CA LEU A 212 2.58 13.82 5.37
C LEU A 212 3.09 13.61 3.94
N ALA A 213 4.19 12.87 3.77
CA ALA A 213 4.75 12.58 2.45
C ALA A 213 3.80 11.71 1.60
N VAL A 214 3.11 10.73 2.21
CA VAL A 214 2.09 9.90 1.53
C VAL A 214 0.83 10.73 1.23
N ARG A 215 0.41 11.62 2.15
CA ARG A 215 -0.69 12.56 1.93
C ARG A 215 -0.46 13.46 0.71
N ASP A 216 0.75 14.01 0.58
CA ASP A 216 1.08 14.84 -0.59
C ASP A 216 0.95 14.04 -1.90
N GLU A 217 1.30 12.76 -1.89
CA GLU A 217 1.14 11.88 -3.05
C GLU A 217 -0.34 11.55 -3.31
N GLU A 218 -1.12 11.30 -2.27
CA GLU A 218 -2.57 11.05 -2.35
C GLU A 218 -3.30 12.24 -2.99
N LEU A 219 -3.01 13.46 -2.52
CA LEU A 219 -3.60 14.69 -3.05
C LEU A 219 -3.24 14.93 -4.51
N ASP A 220 -1.97 14.70 -4.89
CA ASP A 220 -1.53 14.82 -6.28
C ASP A 220 -2.19 13.77 -7.19
N LEU A 221 -2.43 12.53 -6.70
CA LEU A 221 -3.18 11.51 -7.43
C LEU A 221 -4.63 11.94 -7.66
N GLU A 222 -5.32 12.44 -6.64
CA GLU A 222 -6.68 12.96 -6.79
C GLU A 222 -6.71 14.13 -7.79
N GLN A 223 -5.79 15.09 -7.67
CA GLN A 223 -5.69 16.22 -8.59
C GLN A 223 -5.40 15.75 -10.03
N ALA A 224 -4.71 14.64 -10.19
CA ALA A 224 -4.44 14.00 -11.48
C ALA A 224 -5.64 13.20 -12.05
N GLY A 225 -6.78 13.17 -11.35
CA GLY A 225 -8.00 12.48 -11.75
C GLY A 225 -8.04 10.99 -11.39
N ILE A 226 -7.18 10.55 -10.48
CA ILE A 226 -7.21 9.18 -9.93
C ILE A 226 -8.14 9.16 -8.72
N ASN A 227 -9.34 8.63 -8.92
CA ASN A 227 -10.41 8.70 -7.91
C ASN A 227 -10.57 7.41 -7.08
N ILE A 228 -9.70 6.41 -7.27
CA ILE A 228 -9.57 5.26 -6.37
C ILE A 228 -8.10 5.15 -6.01
N ILE A 229 -7.78 5.21 -4.72
CA ILE A 229 -6.41 5.19 -4.22
C ILE A 229 -6.28 4.13 -3.13
N GLN A 230 -5.34 3.22 -3.27
CA GLN A 230 -5.03 2.20 -2.26
C GLN A 230 -3.75 2.56 -1.53
N ILE A 231 -3.82 2.55 -0.20
CA ILE A 231 -2.70 2.81 0.71
C ILE A 231 -2.49 1.54 1.55
N ASP A 232 -1.46 0.76 1.22
CA ASP A 232 -1.23 -0.56 1.81
C ASP A 232 -0.57 -0.48 3.18
N GLU A 233 -1.22 -1.04 4.21
CA GLU A 233 -0.70 -1.13 5.57
C GLU A 233 -0.43 -2.58 6.00
N ALA A 234 0.42 -3.25 5.23
CA ALA A 234 0.83 -4.64 5.46
C ALA A 234 1.47 -4.87 6.85
N ALA A 235 2.17 -3.86 7.38
CA ALA A 235 2.95 -3.98 8.61
C ALA A 235 2.24 -3.41 9.87
N LEU A 236 0.94 -3.07 9.81
CA LEU A 236 0.23 -2.53 10.97
C LEU A 236 0.28 -3.51 12.16
N ARG A 237 -0.13 -4.75 11.95
CA ARG A 237 -0.13 -5.77 13.00
C ARG A 237 1.27 -6.25 13.35
N GLU A 238 2.14 -6.41 12.37
CA GLU A 238 3.53 -6.82 12.56
C GLU A 238 4.30 -5.83 13.47
N GLY A 239 3.96 -4.54 13.40
CA GLY A 239 4.56 -3.49 14.21
C GLY A 239 4.09 -3.44 15.66
N LEU A 240 3.16 -4.29 16.10
CA LEU A 240 2.68 -4.33 17.49
C LEU A 240 3.83 -4.59 18.45
N PRO A 241 3.94 -3.82 19.55
CA PRO A 241 4.92 -4.09 20.59
C PRO A 241 4.74 -5.50 21.19
N LEU A 242 5.84 -6.11 21.64
CA LEU A 242 5.79 -7.43 22.31
C LEU A 242 4.91 -7.43 23.56
N ARG A 243 4.84 -6.30 24.25
CA ARG A 243 3.99 -6.16 25.45
C ARG A 243 2.61 -5.66 25.06
N GLN A 244 1.59 -6.45 25.28
CA GLN A 244 0.20 -6.12 24.98
C GLN A 244 -0.26 -4.80 25.63
N SER A 245 0.25 -4.48 26.84
CA SER A 245 -0.04 -3.20 27.50
C SER A 245 0.39 -1.95 26.72
N GLN A 246 1.21 -2.10 25.67
CA GLN A 246 1.67 -1.01 24.81
C GLN A 246 0.90 -0.96 23.48
N TRP A 247 0.01 -1.91 23.21
CA TRP A 247 -0.71 -2.00 21.93
C TRP A 247 -1.61 -0.80 21.69
N ALA A 248 -2.40 -0.40 22.69
CA ALA A 248 -3.30 0.74 22.55
C ALA A 248 -2.53 2.00 22.13
N HIS A 249 -1.43 2.32 22.82
CA HIS A 249 -0.60 3.47 22.45
C HIS A 249 -0.02 3.38 21.04
N TYR A 250 0.44 2.18 20.62
CA TYR A 250 0.94 1.97 19.26
C TYR A 250 -0.17 2.16 18.23
N LEU A 251 -1.32 1.52 18.42
CA LEU A 251 -2.45 1.57 17.50
C LEU A 251 -3.03 2.97 17.38
N ASP A 252 -3.09 3.73 18.47
CA ASP A 252 -3.55 5.12 18.46
C ASP A 252 -2.77 5.98 17.48
N TRP A 253 -1.43 5.99 17.57
CA TRP A 253 -0.65 6.81 16.66
C TRP A 253 -0.53 6.20 15.26
N ALA A 254 -0.55 4.88 15.12
CA ALA A 254 -0.47 4.21 13.81
C ALA A 254 -1.73 4.49 12.98
N VAL A 255 -2.92 4.34 13.57
CA VAL A 255 -4.20 4.68 12.96
C VAL A 255 -4.27 6.19 12.62
N ALA A 256 -3.82 7.05 13.55
CA ALA A 256 -3.78 8.49 13.27
C ALA A 256 -2.86 8.85 12.09
N CYS A 257 -1.72 8.15 11.93
CA CYS A 257 -0.82 8.34 10.79
C CYS A 257 -1.46 7.85 9.48
N PHE A 258 -2.13 6.70 9.48
CA PHE A 258 -2.89 6.25 8.31
C PHE A 258 -3.95 7.27 7.92
N ARG A 259 -4.78 7.70 8.87
CA ARG A 259 -5.84 8.70 8.61
C ARG A 259 -5.27 10.02 8.09
N LEU A 260 -4.12 10.45 8.60
CA LEU A 260 -3.45 11.65 8.10
C LEU A 260 -3.04 11.51 6.64
N SER A 261 -2.59 10.34 6.22
CA SER A 261 -2.18 10.05 4.84
C SER A 261 -3.33 9.76 3.88
N ALA A 262 -4.53 9.40 4.40
CA ALA A 262 -5.64 8.88 3.63
C ALA A 262 -6.87 9.82 3.57
N ASN A 263 -6.92 10.83 4.39
CA ASN A 263 -8.11 11.67 4.57
C ASN A 263 -7.93 13.09 4.04
N GLY A 264 -7.01 13.29 3.07
CA GLY A 264 -6.81 14.56 2.39
C GLY A 264 -7.78 14.82 1.25
N VAL A 265 -8.35 13.78 0.72
CA VAL A 265 -9.15 13.76 -0.51
C VAL A 265 -10.62 14.01 -0.24
N GLN A 266 -11.35 14.36 -1.30
CA GLN A 266 -12.79 14.57 -1.27
C GLN A 266 -13.56 13.24 -1.10
N ASP A 267 -14.82 13.32 -0.69
CA ASP A 267 -15.67 12.14 -0.49
C ASP A 267 -15.90 11.30 -1.76
N SER A 268 -15.77 11.92 -2.93
CA SER A 268 -15.83 11.24 -4.23
C SER A 268 -14.63 10.33 -4.53
N THR A 269 -13.50 10.57 -3.88
CA THR A 269 -12.32 9.72 -4.00
C THR A 269 -12.40 8.57 -2.99
N GLN A 270 -12.36 7.34 -3.52
CA GLN A 270 -12.46 6.10 -2.72
C GLN A 270 -11.09 5.67 -2.25
N ILE A 271 -10.95 5.49 -0.93
CA ILE A 271 -9.72 5.03 -0.30
C ILE A 271 -9.81 3.54 -0.01
N HIS A 272 -8.89 2.79 -0.59
CA HIS A 272 -8.65 1.39 -0.27
C HIS A 272 -7.46 1.23 0.66
N THR A 273 -7.43 0.14 1.42
CA THR A 273 -6.24 -0.34 2.12
C THR A 273 -6.12 -1.85 1.96
N HIS A 274 -4.91 -2.38 2.10
CA HIS A 274 -4.66 -3.81 2.05
C HIS A 274 -3.82 -4.26 3.24
N MET A 275 -4.19 -5.40 3.81
CA MET A 275 -3.45 -6.06 4.87
C MET A 275 -3.12 -7.49 4.49
N CYS A 276 -1.81 -7.78 4.38
CA CYS A 276 -1.32 -9.14 4.14
C CYS A 276 -0.98 -9.84 5.45
N TYR A 277 -1.01 -11.18 5.45
CA TYR A 277 -0.46 -12.06 6.50
C TYR A 277 -0.90 -11.71 7.93
N SER A 278 -2.08 -11.15 8.12
CA SER A 278 -2.53 -10.66 9.41
C SER A 278 -3.69 -11.48 9.97
N GLN A 279 -3.53 -11.95 11.20
CA GLN A 279 -4.65 -12.34 12.04
C GLN A 279 -5.12 -11.09 12.78
N PHE A 280 -6.20 -10.43 12.34
CA PHE A 280 -6.58 -9.12 12.88
C PHE A 280 -7.66 -9.15 13.95
N ASN A 281 -8.07 -10.31 14.40
CA ASN A 281 -9.15 -10.43 15.39
C ASN A 281 -8.88 -9.56 16.64
N ASP A 282 -7.61 -9.40 16.99
CA ASP A 282 -7.17 -8.64 18.18
C ASP A 282 -7.13 -7.12 17.96
N ILE A 283 -7.21 -6.64 16.71
CA ILE A 283 -7.06 -5.21 16.34
C ILE A 283 -8.17 -4.68 15.43
N MET A 284 -9.31 -5.38 15.36
CA MET A 284 -10.44 -5.02 14.49
C MET A 284 -10.96 -3.60 14.70
N GLU A 285 -11.03 -3.16 15.97
CA GLU A 285 -11.44 -1.79 16.28
C GLU A 285 -10.49 -0.75 15.70
N ALA A 286 -9.18 -1.01 15.79
CA ALA A 286 -8.16 -0.14 15.21
C ALA A 286 -8.23 -0.12 13.68
N ILE A 287 -8.48 -1.28 13.05
CA ILE A 287 -8.66 -1.38 11.60
C ILE A 287 -9.90 -0.58 11.14
N ALA A 288 -11.01 -0.71 11.85
CA ALA A 288 -12.22 0.07 11.55
C ALA A 288 -11.98 1.57 11.77
N ALA A 289 -11.20 1.93 12.79
CA ALA A 289 -10.84 3.33 13.09
C ALA A 289 -9.95 3.97 12.02
N MET A 290 -9.28 3.19 11.16
CA MET A 290 -8.57 3.72 9.97
C MET A 290 -9.52 4.42 9.00
N ASP A 291 -10.80 4.03 8.95
CA ASP A 291 -11.87 4.61 8.13
C ASP A 291 -11.58 4.59 6.62
N ALA A 292 -10.86 3.57 6.14
CA ALA A 292 -10.74 3.31 4.71
C ALA A 292 -12.10 2.88 4.12
N ASP A 293 -12.43 3.34 2.91
CA ASP A 293 -13.71 2.99 2.27
C ASP A 293 -13.81 1.50 1.96
N VAL A 294 -12.68 0.87 1.57
CA VAL A 294 -12.60 -0.57 1.31
C VAL A 294 -11.31 -1.13 1.92
N ILE A 295 -11.42 -2.24 2.66
CA ILE A 295 -10.27 -3.02 3.08
C ILE A 295 -10.21 -4.33 2.30
N THR A 296 -9.03 -4.69 1.78
CA THR A 296 -8.77 -6.01 1.21
C THR A 296 -7.89 -6.84 2.14
N ILE A 297 -8.23 -8.11 2.31
CA ILE A 297 -7.60 -9.01 3.29
C ILE A 297 -7.35 -10.39 2.70
N GLU A 298 -6.33 -11.09 3.18
CA GLU A 298 -6.06 -12.49 2.81
C GLU A 298 -7.01 -13.43 3.57
N THR A 299 -7.83 -14.18 2.86
CA THR A 299 -8.82 -15.08 3.46
C THR A 299 -8.93 -16.43 2.78
N SER A 300 -8.37 -16.60 1.58
CA SER A 300 -8.56 -17.85 0.80
C SER A 300 -7.93 -19.07 1.50
N ARG A 301 -6.79 -18.89 2.17
CA ARG A 301 -6.08 -19.97 2.88
C ARG A 301 -6.75 -20.40 4.18
N SER A 302 -7.50 -19.52 4.80
CA SER A 302 -8.27 -19.80 6.03
C SER A 302 -9.70 -20.22 5.75
N ASP A 303 -10.07 -20.46 4.49
CA ASP A 303 -11.44 -20.78 4.09
C ASP A 303 -12.47 -19.79 4.64
N MET A 304 -12.11 -18.49 4.66
CA MET A 304 -12.89 -17.40 5.24
C MET A 304 -13.04 -17.42 6.77
N GLU A 305 -12.35 -18.31 7.50
CA GLU A 305 -12.38 -18.32 8.98
C GLU A 305 -11.94 -16.97 9.57
N LEU A 306 -11.10 -16.23 8.86
CA LEU A 306 -10.69 -14.91 9.29
C LEU A 306 -11.87 -13.92 9.39
N LEU A 307 -12.95 -14.18 8.67
CA LEU A 307 -14.21 -13.40 8.75
C LEU A 307 -15.04 -13.72 9.99
N ASP A 308 -14.69 -14.73 10.79
CA ASP A 308 -15.36 -15.03 12.07
C ASP A 308 -15.23 -13.87 13.07
N ALA A 309 -14.17 -13.03 12.91
CA ALA A 309 -14.06 -11.78 13.64
C ALA A 309 -15.27 -10.85 13.43
N PHE A 310 -15.91 -10.91 12.26
CA PHE A 310 -17.07 -10.09 11.94
C PHE A 310 -18.37 -10.60 12.57
N ASP A 311 -18.40 -11.81 13.09
CA ASP A 311 -19.55 -12.32 13.87
C ASP A 311 -19.69 -11.55 15.20
N HIS A 312 -18.57 -10.99 15.69
CA HIS A 312 -18.51 -10.25 16.96
C HIS A 312 -18.25 -8.75 16.79
N PHE A 313 -17.87 -8.32 15.58
CA PHE A 313 -17.58 -6.93 15.26
C PHE A 313 -18.21 -6.55 13.91
N ALA A 314 -19.23 -5.69 13.97
CA ALA A 314 -19.88 -5.17 12.78
C ALA A 314 -18.97 -4.19 12.02
N TYR A 315 -18.07 -4.70 11.16
CA TYR A 315 -17.21 -3.84 10.35
C TYR A 315 -18.05 -2.91 9.46
N PRO A 316 -17.84 -1.58 9.54
CA PRO A 316 -18.78 -0.63 8.95
C PRO A 316 -18.64 -0.45 7.44
N ASN A 317 -17.45 -0.62 6.87
CA ASN A 317 -17.09 -0.21 5.52
C ASN A 317 -17.06 -1.37 4.53
N GLY A 318 -16.59 -1.13 3.30
CA GLY A 318 -16.43 -2.16 2.26
C GLY A 318 -15.30 -3.12 2.57
N ILE A 319 -15.42 -4.37 2.11
CA ILE A 319 -14.43 -5.41 2.34
C ILE A 319 -14.23 -6.27 1.09
N GLY A 320 -12.98 -6.55 0.75
CA GLY A 320 -12.56 -7.49 -0.28
C GLY A 320 -11.85 -8.68 0.34
N PRO A 321 -12.57 -9.75 0.70
CA PRO A 321 -11.94 -10.98 1.14
C PRO A 321 -11.26 -11.65 -0.07
N GLY A 322 -9.99 -12.05 0.08
CA GLY A 322 -9.23 -12.72 -0.95
C GLY A 322 -9.82 -14.08 -1.29
N VAL A 323 -9.95 -14.37 -2.58
CA VAL A 323 -10.50 -15.64 -3.09
C VAL A 323 -9.51 -16.46 -3.91
N TYR A 324 -8.27 -15.95 -4.05
CA TYR A 324 -7.19 -16.62 -4.77
C TYR A 324 -5.90 -16.57 -3.95
N ASP A 325 -5.44 -17.76 -3.51
CA ASP A 325 -4.14 -17.93 -2.83
C ASP A 325 -3.00 -17.74 -3.82
N ILE A 326 -2.36 -16.59 -3.78
CA ILE A 326 -1.23 -16.25 -4.66
C ILE A 326 0.05 -16.99 -4.30
N HIS A 327 0.10 -17.71 -3.19
CA HIS A 327 1.26 -18.51 -2.77
C HIS A 327 1.21 -19.93 -3.34
N SER A 328 0.05 -20.35 -3.84
CA SER A 328 -0.16 -21.62 -4.53
C SER A 328 -0.08 -21.43 -6.06
N PRO A 329 0.58 -22.35 -6.81
CA PRO A 329 0.50 -22.37 -8.26
C PRO A 329 -0.85 -22.87 -8.78
N ASN A 330 -1.73 -23.34 -7.90
CA ASN A 330 -3.02 -23.88 -8.27
C ASN A 330 -3.98 -22.76 -8.76
N ILE A 331 -4.66 -23.04 -9.85
CA ILE A 331 -5.72 -22.16 -10.37
C ILE A 331 -7.00 -22.52 -9.60
N PRO A 332 -7.62 -21.56 -8.87
CA PRO A 332 -8.85 -21.83 -8.14
C PRO A 332 -9.99 -22.18 -9.10
N HIS A 333 -10.81 -23.15 -8.73
CA HIS A 333 -12.02 -23.46 -9.48
C HIS A 333 -13.13 -22.46 -9.20
N ILE A 334 -13.95 -22.13 -10.19
CA ILE A 334 -15.11 -21.22 -10.06
C ILE A 334 -15.99 -21.60 -8.87
N ALA A 335 -16.31 -22.89 -8.71
CA ALA A 335 -17.13 -23.36 -7.60
C ALA A 335 -16.54 -23.05 -6.22
N HIS A 336 -15.21 -23.09 -6.08
CA HIS A 336 -14.52 -22.74 -4.85
C HIS A 336 -14.58 -21.22 -4.57
N ILE A 337 -14.36 -20.38 -5.60
CA ILE A 337 -14.49 -18.93 -5.48
C ILE A 337 -15.91 -18.54 -5.06
N VAL A 338 -16.93 -19.16 -5.70
CA VAL A 338 -18.35 -18.93 -5.37
C VAL A 338 -18.65 -19.33 -3.92
N ASP A 339 -18.16 -20.49 -3.47
CA ASP A 339 -18.32 -20.95 -2.08
C ASP A 339 -17.71 -19.97 -1.07
N LEU A 340 -16.49 -19.49 -1.33
CA LEU A 340 -15.84 -18.48 -0.50
C LEU A 340 -16.65 -17.16 -0.44
N MET A 341 -17.14 -16.68 -1.57
CA MET A 341 -17.97 -15.46 -1.63
C MET A 341 -19.32 -15.65 -0.94
N GLN A 342 -19.93 -16.83 -1.02
CA GLN A 342 -21.16 -17.16 -0.30
C GLN A 342 -20.92 -17.14 1.22
N LYS A 343 -19.82 -17.72 1.69
CA LYS A 343 -19.43 -17.65 3.11
C LYS A 343 -19.23 -16.20 3.59
N ALA A 344 -18.60 -15.38 2.76
CA ALA A 344 -18.43 -13.95 3.06
C ALA A 344 -19.77 -13.21 3.12
N ALA A 345 -20.69 -13.50 2.20
CA ALA A 345 -22.01 -12.86 2.13
C ALA A 345 -22.95 -13.23 3.30
N LEU A 346 -22.64 -14.28 4.06
CA LEU A 346 -23.37 -14.59 5.29
C LEU A 346 -23.04 -13.59 6.43
N ARG A 347 -21.87 -12.92 6.35
CA ARG A 347 -21.35 -12.05 7.40
C ARG A 347 -21.37 -10.56 7.03
N VAL A 348 -21.21 -10.28 5.74
CA VAL A 348 -21.08 -8.92 5.22
C VAL A 348 -22.12 -8.70 4.13
N PRO A 349 -22.89 -7.60 4.15
CA PRO A 349 -23.84 -7.26 3.09
C PRO A 349 -23.18 -7.25 1.70
N ALA A 350 -23.85 -7.85 0.71
CA ALA A 350 -23.36 -8.02 -0.65
C ALA A 350 -22.89 -6.68 -1.30
N GLN A 351 -23.54 -5.57 -0.95
CA GLN A 351 -23.23 -4.23 -1.46
C GLN A 351 -21.87 -3.69 -0.98
N ARG A 352 -21.29 -4.32 0.06
CA ARG A 352 -19.99 -3.95 0.62
C ARG A 352 -18.88 -4.95 0.29
N LEU A 353 -19.22 -6.03 -0.43
CA LEU A 353 -18.24 -7.06 -0.80
C LEU A 353 -17.59 -6.77 -2.15
N TRP A 354 -16.26 -6.92 -2.17
CA TRP A 354 -15.41 -6.88 -3.35
C TRP A 354 -14.81 -8.26 -3.63
N VAL A 355 -14.35 -8.48 -4.85
CA VAL A 355 -13.68 -9.73 -5.26
C VAL A 355 -12.25 -9.40 -5.67
N ASN A 356 -11.28 -10.02 -5.02
CA ASN A 356 -9.86 -9.79 -5.25
C ASN A 356 -9.03 -11.05 -4.89
N PRO A 357 -7.79 -11.16 -5.40
CA PRO A 357 -6.83 -12.14 -4.89
C PRO A 357 -6.40 -11.78 -3.46
N ASP A 358 -5.79 -12.73 -2.76
CA ASP A 358 -5.28 -12.55 -1.40
C ASP A 358 -4.24 -11.43 -1.30
N CYS A 359 -3.34 -11.32 -2.29
CA CYS A 359 -2.27 -10.33 -2.29
C CYS A 359 -1.83 -10.01 -3.72
N GLY A 360 -0.77 -9.19 -3.87
CA GLY A 360 -0.18 -8.85 -5.16
C GLY A 360 0.38 -10.06 -5.93
N LEU A 361 0.25 -10.05 -7.24
CA LEU A 361 0.50 -11.19 -8.14
C LEU A 361 1.95 -11.27 -8.67
N LYS A 362 2.85 -10.43 -8.19
CA LYS A 362 4.21 -10.28 -8.75
C LYS A 362 5.08 -11.53 -8.70
N THR A 363 4.79 -12.48 -7.82
CA THR A 363 5.53 -13.74 -7.67
C THR A 363 5.01 -14.86 -8.55
N ARG A 364 3.87 -14.65 -9.21
CA ARG A 364 3.24 -15.61 -10.13
C ARG A 364 3.68 -15.37 -11.57
N HIS A 365 3.30 -16.29 -12.45
CA HIS A 365 3.47 -16.19 -13.90
C HIS A 365 2.13 -15.87 -14.58
N TRP A 366 2.16 -15.26 -15.77
CA TRP A 366 0.94 -14.93 -16.51
C TRP A 366 0.11 -16.16 -16.85
N GLU A 367 0.74 -17.31 -17.08
CA GLU A 367 0.10 -18.60 -17.35
C GLU A 367 -0.71 -19.12 -16.15
N GLU A 368 -0.41 -18.66 -14.95
CA GLU A 368 -1.14 -18.97 -13.71
C GLU A 368 -2.19 -17.89 -13.42
N VAL A 369 -1.80 -16.62 -13.54
CA VAL A 369 -2.61 -15.46 -13.15
C VAL A 369 -3.80 -15.29 -14.09
N ALA A 370 -3.60 -15.37 -15.42
CA ALA A 370 -4.68 -15.10 -16.36
C ALA A 370 -5.86 -16.11 -16.22
N PRO A 371 -5.64 -17.44 -16.14
CA PRO A 371 -6.74 -18.35 -15.89
C PRO A 371 -7.34 -18.23 -14.48
N ALA A 372 -6.55 -17.88 -13.45
CA ALA A 372 -7.07 -17.68 -12.09
C ALA A 372 -8.00 -16.47 -12.00
N LEU A 373 -7.63 -15.36 -12.63
CA LEU A 373 -8.46 -14.16 -12.66
C LEU A 373 -9.67 -14.25 -13.61
N ARG A 374 -9.66 -15.20 -14.56
CA ARG A 374 -10.81 -15.46 -15.44
C ARG A 374 -11.92 -16.20 -14.73
N ASN A 375 -11.58 -17.04 -13.76
CA ASN A 375 -12.51 -17.81 -12.96
C ASN A 375 -13.19 -16.97 -11.90
#